data_4cba6421ee8bef6d14ea0004d333732b
#
_entry.id   4cba6421ee8bef6d14ea0004d333732b
#
_cell.length_a   1.000
_cell.length_b   1.000
_cell.length_c   1.000
_cell.angle_alpha   90.00
_cell.angle_beta   90.00
_cell.angle_gamma   90.00
#
_symmetry.space_group_name_H-M   'P 1'
#
loop_
_entity.id
_entity.type
_entity.pdbx_description
1 polymer ?
#
loop_
_entity_poly.entity_id
_entity_poly.type
_entity_poly.pdbx_seq_one_letter_code
_entity_poly.pdbx_strand_id
1 'polypeptide(L)'
;MYESEFPLDDSIVYLNHAAVSPWPRRTAAAVREFARENMQRGSLHYEAWLGIEHSLREQLRKLINAESVQEIALLKNTSEALSVVAHGLTWSPGENVVITDQEFPSNRIVWESLQSQGVEVRMAGLAGPTSPEDAVAGLVDKRTRLVSVSSVQYGTGLKMKLETLGQYCRESGILFCVDAIQSLGAHSFDVQAIQADFVMADAHKWLLGPEGIALFFCRADLQENLQLHQYGWHMVEEYGNYERRDWTPARDARRFECGSPNMTGIHALHASLSLIHEVGIESIETQLAVKTDYLIDFLHKRPDLFELITPPAPDRHAGIVSFRPLDRTAVKVFEDLRRQEVLCALRGGGIRFSPHFYTPVHSLGRALACLTD
;
A
#
# COMPACT_ATOMS: atom_id res chain seq x y z
N MET A 1 22.03 4.04 -12.03
CA MET A 1 22.79 4.02 -10.76
C MET A 1 22.36 2.85 -9.87
N TYR A 2 21.07 2.45 -9.83
CA TYR A 2 20.58 1.35 -8.99
C TYR A 2 20.22 0.07 -9.77
N GLU A 3 20.56 -0.04 -11.04
CA GLU A 3 20.29 -1.22 -11.89
C GLU A 3 20.91 -2.50 -11.32
N SER A 4 22.09 -2.40 -10.70
CA SER A 4 22.74 -3.54 -10.05
C SER A 4 21.95 -4.13 -8.86
N GLU A 5 21.03 -3.38 -8.26
CA GLU A 5 20.15 -3.88 -7.21
C GLU A 5 19.01 -4.77 -7.76
N PHE A 6 18.69 -4.66 -9.05
CA PHE A 6 17.58 -5.38 -9.68
C PHE A 6 18.09 -6.23 -10.86
N PRO A 7 18.76 -7.38 -10.58
CA PRO A 7 19.31 -8.25 -11.62
C PRO A 7 18.20 -9.11 -12.26
N LEU A 8 17.23 -8.43 -12.88
CA LEU A 8 16.20 -9.10 -13.67
C LEU A 8 16.84 -9.69 -14.94
N ASP A 9 16.26 -10.76 -15.45
CA ASP A 9 16.62 -11.30 -16.74
C ASP A 9 16.36 -10.24 -17.85
N ASP A 10 17.33 -10.03 -18.73
CA ASP A 10 17.28 -9.00 -19.79
C ASP A 10 16.13 -9.25 -20.80
N SER A 11 15.62 -10.49 -20.90
CA SER A 11 14.46 -10.81 -21.72
C SER A 11 13.18 -10.20 -21.16
N ILE A 12 13.08 -10.05 -19.81
CA ILE A 12 11.87 -9.65 -19.11
C ILE A 12 11.70 -8.13 -19.10
N VAL A 13 10.52 -7.66 -19.52
CA VAL A 13 10.04 -6.30 -19.28
C VAL A 13 9.07 -6.34 -18.10
N TYR A 14 9.52 -5.88 -16.93
CA TYR A 14 8.71 -5.94 -15.71
C TYR A 14 7.92 -4.65 -15.48
N LEU A 15 6.59 -4.69 -15.68
CA LEU A 15 5.66 -3.58 -15.52
C LEU A 15 4.47 -3.95 -14.60
N ASN A 16 4.74 -4.71 -13.51
CA ASN A 16 3.69 -5.24 -12.63
C ASN A 16 3.93 -4.97 -11.14
N HIS A 17 4.63 -3.86 -10.81
CA HIS A 17 4.94 -3.52 -9.41
C HIS A 17 3.70 -3.24 -8.56
N ALA A 18 2.63 -2.76 -9.16
CA ALA A 18 1.34 -2.58 -8.47
C ALA A 18 0.65 -3.92 -8.08
N ALA A 19 1.22 -5.08 -8.46
CA ALA A 19 0.79 -6.40 -8.00
C ALA A 19 1.82 -6.98 -7.02
N VAL A 20 3.00 -7.36 -7.49
CA VAL A 20 4.13 -7.85 -6.68
C VAL A 20 5.42 -7.29 -7.28
N SER A 21 6.34 -6.82 -6.48
CA SER A 21 7.63 -6.30 -6.96
C SER A 21 8.74 -7.33 -6.87
N PRO A 22 9.69 -7.31 -7.81
CA PRO A 22 10.98 -7.99 -7.62
C PRO A 22 11.72 -7.39 -6.41
N TRP A 23 12.40 -8.25 -5.67
CA TRP A 23 13.20 -7.79 -4.54
C TRP A 23 14.54 -7.20 -5.00
N PRO A 24 15.01 -6.12 -4.36
CA PRO A 24 16.39 -5.69 -4.53
C PRO A 24 17.39 -6.78 -4.12
N ARG A 25 18.58 -6.75 -4.67
CA ARG A 25 19.68 -7.67 -4.32
C ARG A 25 19.96 -7.67 -2.81
N ARG A 26 19.96 -6.50 -2.16
CA ARG A 26 20.17 -6.34 -0.72
C ARG A 26 19.09 -7.04 0.10
N THR A 27 17.85 -7.03 -0.34
CA THR A 27 16.73 -7.73 0.31
C THR A 27 16.92 -9.23 0.24
N ALA A 28 17.21 -9.76 -0.95
CA ALA A 28 17.51 -11.18 -1.11
C ALA A 28 18.77 -11.61 -0.32
N ALA A 29 19.77 -10.74 -0.18
CA ALA A 29 20.95 -10.98 0.64
C ALA A 29 20.61 -11.02 2.14
N ALA A 30 19.77 -10.09 2.63
CA ALA A 30 19.33 -10.07 4.03
C ALA A 30 18.55 -11.33 4.41
N VAL A 31 17.65 -11.81 3.54
CA VAL A 31 16.89 -13.05 3.76
C VAL A 31 17.82 -14.27 3.83
N ARG A 32 18.79 -14.37 2.90
CA ARG A 32 19.77 -15.47 2.91
C ARG A 32 20.63 -15.46 4.16
N GLU A 33 21.08 -14.28 4.58
CA GLU A 33 21.92 -14.14 5.77
C GLU A 33 21.14 -14.50 7.04
N PHE A 34 19.89 -14.01 7.18
CA PHE A 34 19.03 -14.40 8.30
C PHE A 34 18.80 -15.92 8.34
N ALA A 35 18.50 -16.54 7.19
CA ALA A 35 18.30 -17.99 7.12
C ALA A 35 19.57 -18.76 7.48
N ARG A 36 20.75 -18.29 7.02
CA ARG A 36 22.05 -18.88 7.34
C ARG A 36 22.37 -18.78 8.84
N GLU A 37 22.16 -17.60 9.42
CA GLU A 37 22.39 -17.36 10.84
C GLU A 37 21.47 -18.23 11.70
N ASN A 38 20.17 -18.23 11.39
CA ASN A 38 19.20 -19.06 12.12
C ASN A 38 19.55 -20.55 12.04
N MET A 39 19.90 -21.06 10.86
CA MET A 39 20.31 -22.44 10.65
C MET A 39 21.57 -22.83 11.47
N GLN A 40 22.55 -21.93 11.53
CA GLN A 40 23.86 -22.24 12.13
C GLN A 40 23.94 -21.93 13.63
N ARG A 41 23.18 -20.95 14.10
CA ARG A 41 23.29 -20.39 15.45
C ARG A 41 21.99 -20.32 16.22
N GLY A 42 20.86 -20.67 15.59
CA GLY A 42 19.52 -20.53 16.18
C GLY A 42 19.27 -19.06 16.58
N SER A 43 18.79 -18.87 17.79
CA SER A 43 18.45 -17.54 18.36
C SER A 43 19.61 -16.91 19.16
N LEU A 44 20.85 -17.28 18.90
CA LEU A 44 22.01 -16.78 19.69
C LEU A 44 22.08 -15.25 19.70
N HIS A 45 21.70 -14.60 18.61
CA HIS A 45 21.76 -13.15 18.47
C HIS A 45 20.35 -12.52 18.39
N TYR A 46 19.39 -13.07 19.13
CA TYR A 46 17.99 -12.59 19.09
C TYR A 46 17.83 -11.10 19.40
N GLU A 47 18.68 -10.57 20.30
CA GLU A 47 18.74 -9.12 20.61
C GLU A 47 19.05 -8.25 19.37
N ALA A 48 19.95 -8.74 18.49
CA ALA A 48 20.25 -8.04 17.23
C ALA A 48 19.04 -8.04 16.28
N TRP A 49 18.24 -9.12 16.27
CA TRP A 49 17.01 -9.18 15.48
C TRP A 49 15.97 -8.16 15.97
N LEU A 50 15.82 -8.01 17.29
CA LEU A 50 14.97 -6.97 17.88
C LEU A 50 15.47 -5.55 17.52
N GLY A 51 16.79 -5.37 17.43
CA GLY A 51 17.39 -4.13 16.95
C GLY A 51 17.01 -3.82 15.49
N ILE A 52 16.97 -4.82 14.61
CA ILE A 52 16.51 -4.67 13.23
C ILE A 52 15.01 -4.33 13.17
N GLU A 53 14.21 -4.97 14.00
CA GLU A 53 12.78 -4.66 14.12
C GLU A 53 12.53 -3.20 14.52
N HIS A 54 13.24 -2.73 15.55
CA HIS A 54 13.16 -1.32 15.97
C HIS A 54 13.61 -0.37 14.86
N SER A 55 14.71 -0.67 14.19
CA SER A 55 15.21 0.12 13.06
C SER A 55 14.22 0.16 11.90
N LEU A 56 13.51 -0.95 11.62
CA LEU A 56 12.45 -0.99 10.62
C LEU A 56 11.30 -0.03 10.98
N ARG A 57 10.85 -0.01 12.24
CA ARG A 57 9.80 0.93 12.68
C ARG A 57 10.24 2.38 12.49
N GLU A 58 11.49 2.72 12.79
CA GLU A 58 12.06 4.05 12.54
C GLU A 58 12.10 4.41 11.05
N GLN A 59 12.46 3.45 10.18
CA GLN A 59 12.40 3.66 8.74
C GLN A 59 10.97 3.93 8.25
N LEU A 60 10.01 3.15 8.72
CA LEU A 60 8.59 3.32 8.38
C LEU A 60 8.05 4.65 8.93
N ARG A 61 8.36 5.00 10.19
CA ARG A 61 7.98 6.29 10.78
C ARG A 61 8.46 7.47 9.91
N LYS A 62 9.73 7.44 9.50
CA LYS A 62 10.31 8.47 8.62
C LYS A 62 9.65 8.52 7.25
N LEU A 63 9.35 7.34 6.66
CA LEU A 63 8.76 7.23 5.33
C LEU A 63 7.39 7.90 5.24
N ILE A 64 6.59 7.84 6.32
CA ILE A 64 5.23 8.39 6.36
C ILE A 64 5.12 9.68 7.18
N ASN A 65 6.23 10.21 7.69
CA ASN A 65 6.28 11.36 8.60
C ASN A 65 5.38 11.20 9.84
N ALA A 66 5.33 9.99 10.43
CA ALA A 66 4.62 9.78 11.69
C ALA A 66 5.37 10.46 12.86
N GLU A 67 4.62 10.89 13.88
CA GLU A 67 5.19 11.60 15.03
C GLU A 67 6.10 10.68 15.86
N SER A 68 5.66 9.44 16.07
CA SER A 68 6.35 8.47 16.91
C SER A 68 6.37 7.07 16.31
N VAL A 69 7.41 6.28 16.62
CA VAL A 69 7.45 4.83 16.35
C VAL A 69 6.35 4.07 17.10
N GLN A 70 5.83 4.66 18.18
CA GLN A 70 4.73 4.11 18.97
C GLN A 70 3.41 4.08 18.20
N GLU A 71 3.32 4.76 17.06
CA GLU A 71 2.17 4.72 16.17
C GLU A 71 2.26 3.63 15.10
N ILE A 72 3.39 2.89 15.05
CA ILE A 72 3.68 1.89 14.01
C ILE A 72 3.55 0.48 14.56
N ALA A 73 2.66 -0.31 13.96
CA ALA A 73 2.59 -1.76 14.14
C ALA A 73 3.04 -2.49 12.87
N LEU A 74 3.62 -3.69 13.04
CA LEU A 74 4.00 -4.60 11.97
C LEU A 74 2.99 -5.75 11.90
N LEU A 75 2.09 -5.69 10.94
CA LEU A 75 1.05 -6.68 10.73
C LEU A 75 1.40 -7.58 9.52
N LYS A 76 0.55 -8.57 9.23
CA LYS A 76 0.81 -9.52 8.14
C LYS A 76 0.50 -8.93 6.77
N ASN A 77 -0.56 -8.14 6.67
CA ASN A 77 -1.03 -7.58 5.41
C ASN A 77 -2.06 -6.46 5.64
N THR A 78 -2.33 -5.70 4.57
CA THR A 78 -3.34 -4.63 4.55
C THR A 78 -4.71 -5.10 5.02
N SER A 79 -5.12 -6.31 4.66
CA SER A 79 -6.44 -6.85 5.07
C SER A 79 -6.54 -7.06 6.58
N GLU A 80 -5.47 -7.51 7.25
CA GLU A 80 -5.42 -7.61 8.71
C GLU A 80 -5.50 -6.22 9.34
N ALA A 81 -4.74 -5.24 8.84
CA ALA A 81 -4.76 -3.88 9.35
C ALA A 81 -6.15 -3.22 9.22
N LEU A 82 -6.81 -3.36 8.07
CA LEU A 82 -8.19 -2.92 7.86
C LEU A 82 -9.15 -3.61 8.82
N SER A 83 -8.96 -4.91 9.07
CA SER A 83 -9.79 -5.67 10.01
C SER A 83 -9.60 -5.22 11.46
N VAL A 84 -8.37 -4.83 11.85
CA VAL A 84 -8.11 -4.24 13.18
C VAL A 84 -8.91 -2.96 13.35
N VAL A 85 -8.97 -2.10 12.34
CA VAL A 85 -9.78 -0.86 12.40
C VAL A 85 -11.26 -1.18 12.40
N ALA A 86 -11.75 -1.96 11.43
CA ALA A 86 -13.17 -2.22 11.22
C ALA A 86 -13.82 -2.89 12.44
N HIS A 87 -13.17 -3.91 12.98
CA HIS A 87 -13.71 -4.65 14.13
C HIS A 87 -13.25 -4.07 15.47
N GLY A 88 -12.19 -3.25 15.49
CA GLY A 88 -11.75 -2.56 16.71
C GLY A 88 -12.64 -1.37 17.08
N LEU A 89 -13.23 -0.70 16.10
CA LEU A 89 -14.17 0.39 16.36
C LEU A 89 -15.50 -0.14 16.91
N THR A 90 -16.09 0.62 17.86
CA THR A 90 -17.45 0.36 18.33
C THR A 90 -18.44 1.00 17.36
N TRP A 91 -19.34 0.22 16.82
CA TRP A 91 -20.36 0.65 15.87
C TRP A 91 -21.75 0.68 16.49
N SER A 92 -22.56 1.66 16.08
CA SER A 92 -23.99 1.71 16.39
C SER A 92 -24.82 1.40 15.14
N PRO A 93 -25.94 0.68 15.27
CA PRO A 93 -26.83 0.45 14.13
C PRO A 93 -27.25 1.75 13.43
N GLY A 94 -27.10 1.79 12.11
CA GLY A 94 -27.40 2.96 11.29
C GLY A 94 -26.21 3.93 11.10
N GLU A 95 -25.08 3.73 11.76
CA GLU A 95 -23.84 4.39 11.36
C GLU A 95 -23.38 3.88 9.99
N ASN A 96 -22.54 4.66 9.30
CA ASN A 96 -22.06 4.29 7.99
C ASN A 96 -20.56 4.53 7.80
N VAL A 97 -20.00 3.78 6.83
CA VAL A 97 -18.66 3.95 6.28
C VAL A 97 -18.81 4.40 4.83
N VAL A 98 -18.07 5.43 4.44
CA VAL A 98 -17.98 5.86 3.04
C VAL A 98 -16.68 5.31 2.45
N ILE A 99 -16.80 4.58 1.33
CA ILE A 99 -15.68 4.06 0.52
C ILE A 99 -15.85 4.51 -0.93
N THR A 100 -14.91 4.15 -1.82
CA THR A 100 -15.07 4.37 -3.26
C THR A 100 -15.51 3.10 -3.99
N ASP A 101 -16.10 3.25 -5.18
CA ASP A 101 -16.49 2.13 -6.05
C ASP A 101 -15.30 1.44 -6.74
N GLN A 102 -14.09 2.00 -6.59
CA GLN A 102 -12.86 1.48 -7.19
C GLN A 102 -11.90 0.84 -6.16
N GLU A 103 -12.35 0.63 -4.92
CA GLU A 103 -11.52 0.02 -3.89
C GLU A 103 -11.13 -1.42 -4.23
N PHE A 104 -9.89 -1.79 -3.84
CA PHE A 104 -9.51 -3.20 -3.87
C PHE A 104 -10.39 -4.00 -2.89
N PRO A 105 -10.70 -5.28 -3.18
CA PRO A 105 -11.60 -6.08 -2.33
C PRO A 105 -11.30 -6.03 -0.82
N SER A 106 -10.03 -5.92 -0.41
CA SER A 106 -9.68 -5.81 1.02
C SER A 106 -10.30 -4.59 1.69
N ASN A 107 -10.27 -3.43 1.00
CA ASN A 107 -10.86 -2.18 1.52
C ASN A 107 -12.36 -2.04 1.24
N ARG A 108 -13.01 -3.08 0.75
CA ARG A 108 -14.47 -3.17 0.57
C ARG A 108 -15.08 -4.24 1.47
N ILE A 109 -14.59 -5.49 1.36
CA ILE A 109 -15.15 -6.65 2.06
C ILE A 109 -15.13 -6.47 3.58
N VAL A 110 -14.07 -5.85 4.12
CA VAL A 110 -13.96 -5.64 5.57
C VAL A 110 -15.09 -4.74 6.11
N TRP A 111 -15.48 -3.71 5.36
CA TRP A 111 -16.58 -2.83 5.75
C TRP A 111 -17.94 -3.49 5.53
N GLU A 112 -18.11 -4.24 4.43
CA GLU A 112 -19.31 -5.03 4.16
C GLU A 112 -19.58 -6.07 5.26
N SER A 113 -18.53 -6.60 5.92
CA SER A 113 -18.68 -7.55 7.03
C SER A 113 -19.41 -6.95 8.25
N LEU A 114 -19.45 -5.63 8.38
CA LEU A 114 -20.14 -4.92 9.46
C LEU A 114 -21.66 -4.76 9.22
N GLN A 115 -22.16 -5.11 8.04
CA GLN A 115 -23.57 -4.99 7.69
C GLN A 115 -24.46 -5.80 8.64
N SER A 116 -23.99 -6.94 9.12
CA SER A 116 -24.68 -7.76 10.15
C SER A 116 -24.86 -7.05 11.48
N GLN A 117 -24.06 -6.00 11.75
CA GLN A 117 -24.16 -5.14 12.93
C GLN A 117 -25.02 -3.89 12.67
N GLY A 118 -25.63 -3.77 11.48
CA GLY A 118 -26.44 -2.63 11.08
C GLY A 118 -25.64 -1.43 10.56
N VAL A 119 -24.38 -1.60 10.21
CA VAL A 119 -23.54 -0.56 9.59
C VAL A 119 -23.83 -0.51 8.09
N GLU A 120 -24.06 0.69 7.55
CA GLU A 120 -24.26 0.93 6.11
C GLU A 120 -22.91 1.17 5.44
N VAL A 121 -22.67 0.57 4.27
CA VAL A 121 -21.52 0.88 3.41
C VAL A 121 -21.99 1.70 2.24
N ARG A 122 -21.48 2.91 2.10
CA ARG A 122 -21.79 3.84 1.01
C ARG A 122 -20.62 3.93 0.06
N MET A 123 -20.88 3.74 -1.23
CA MET A 123 -19.85 3.73 -2.27
C MET A 123 -19.95 4.99 -3.13
N ALA A 124 -18.93 5.84 -3.07
CA ALA A 124 -18.80 7.00 -3.93
C ALA A 124 -18.35 6.58 -5.34
N GLY A 125 -19.13 6.94 -6.35
CA GLY A 125 -18.80 6.70 -7.75
C GLY A 125 -17.73 7.69 -8.22
N LEU A 126 -16.57 7.17 -8.63
CA LEU A 126 -15.43 8.00 -9.08
C LEU A 126 -15.46 8.31 -10.59
N ALA A 127 -16.32 7.65 -11.35
CA ALA A 127 -16.50 7.88 -12.79
C ALA A 127 -17.61 8.89 -13.02
N GLY A 128 -17.33 10.18 -12.94
CA GLY A 128 -18.36 11.20 -13.12
C GLY A 128 -17.80 12.61 -13.30
N PRO A 129 -18.67 13.61 -13.49
CA PRO A 129 -18.24 15.00 -13.63
C PRO A 129 -17.82 15.64 -12.31
N THR A 130 -18.20 15.06 -11.18
CA THR A 130 -17.84 15.52 -9.84
C THR A 130 -16.40 15.09 -9.51
N SER A 131 -15.65 15.92 -8.78
CA SER A 131 -14.33 15.49 -8.33
C SER A 131 -14.42 14.24 -7.44
N PRO A 132 -13.43 13.34 -7.45
CA PRO A 132 -13.43 12.16 -6.59
C PRO A 132 -13.65 12.49 -5.11
N GLU A 133 -13.05 13.57 -4.62
CA GLU A 133 -13.15 14.02 -3.24
C GLU A 133 -14.57 14.54 -2.93
N ASP A 134 -15.16 15.31 -3.84
CA ASP A 134 -16.54 15.80 -3.68
C ASP A 134 -17.56 14.66 -3.77
N ALA A 135 -17.29 13.62 -4.58
CA ALA A 135 -18.14 12.43 -4.64
C ALA A 135 -18.13 11.69 -3.29
N VAL A 136 -16.97 11.58 -2.63
CA VAL A 136 -16.86 11.01 -1.28
C VAL A 136 -17.57 11.90 -0.26
N ALA A 137 -17.28 13.20 -0.25
CA ALA A 137 -17.86 14.16 0.69
C ALA A 137 -19.40 14.24 0.56
N GLY A 138 -19.93 14.09 -0.66
CA GLY A 138 -21.38 14.11 -0.93
C GLY A 138 -22.16 12.93 -0.33
N LEU A 139 -21.49 11.85 0.08
CA LEU A 139 -22.11 10.71 0.77
C LEU A 139 -22.02 10.79 2.29
N VAL A 140 -21.26 11.76 2.82
CA VAL A 140 -21.09 11.96 4.25
C VAL A 140 -22.34 12.60 4.86
N ASP A 141 -22.78 12.07 5.99
CA ASP A 141 -23.83 12.65 6.83
C ASP A 141 -23.46 12.54 8.33
N LYS A 142 -24.36 13.02 9.20
CA LYS A 142 -24.15 13.01 10.65
C LYS A 142 -24.03 11.60 11.29
N ARG A 143 -24.27 10.53 10.53
CA ARG A 143 -24.12 9.14 10.94
C ARG A 143 -22.86 8.51 10.36
N THR A 144 -22.12 9.25 9.54
CA THR A 144 -20.84 8.75 8.99
C THR A 144 -19.80 8.68 10.09
N ARG A 145 -19.31 7.48 10.35
CA ARG A 145 -18.30 7.22 11.37
C ARG A 145 -16.89 7.28 10.82
N LEU A 146 -16.72 6.85 9.56
CA LEU A 146 -15.41 6.68 8.94
C LEU A 146 -15.50 6.85 7.41
N VAL A 147 -14.47 7.45 6.85
CA VAL A 147 -14.15 7.43 5.40
C VAL A 147 -12.93 6.55 5.21
N SER A 148 -13.03 5.55 4.31
CA SER A 148 -11.90 4.67 3.97
C SER A 148 -11.66 4.68 2.47
N VAL A 149 -10.47 5.11 2.05
CA VAL A 149 -10.13 5.21 0.62
C VAL A 149 -8.72 4.70 0.35
N SER A 150 -8.52 4.13 -0.83
CA SER A 150 -7.18 3.91 -1.37
C SER A 150 -6.56 5.23 -1.81
N SER A 151 -5.31 5.47 -1.43
CA SER A 151 -4.53 6.65 -1.84
C SER A 151 -4.37 6.76 -3.36
N VAL A 152 -4.21 5.60 -4.00
CA VAL A 152 -4.21 5.43 -5.46
C VAL A 152 -5.06 4.20 -5.79
N GLN A 153 -6.00 4.34 -6.70
CA GLN A 153 -6.91 3.27 -7.09
C GLN A 153 -6.16 2.20 -7.91
N TYR A 154 -6.23 0.94 -7.47
CA TYR A 154 -5.44 -0.16 -8.03
C TYR A 154 -5.77 -0.50 -9.50
N GLY A 155 -7.00 -0.23 -9.92
CA GLY A 155 -7.49 -0.55 -11.26
C GLY A 155 -7.23 0.55 -12.27
N THR A 156 -7.44 1.80 -11.88
CA THR A 156 -7.36 2.98 -12.76
C THR A 156 -6.10 3.80 -12.60
N GLY A 157 -5.40 3.67 -11.46
CA GLY A 157 -4.26 4.54 -11.14
C GLY A 157 -4.68 5.96 -10.70
N LEU A 158 -5.98 6.20 -10.49
CA LEU A 158 -6.46 7.50 -9.99
C LEU A 158 -5.85 7.79 -8.61
N LYS A 159 -5.12 8.89 -8.50
CA LYS A 159 -4.56 9.43 -7.25
C LYS A 159 -5.58 10.33 -6.58
N MET A 160 -5.90 10.04 -5.31
CA MET A 160 -6.79 10.84 -4.48
C MET A 160 -6.05 12.03 -3.86
N LYS A 161 -6.73 13.16 -3.70
CA LYS A 161 -6.23 14.33 -2.94
C LYS A 161 -6.50 14.11 -1.45
N LEU A 162 -5.60 13.35 -0.82
CA LEU A 162 -5.80 12.88 0.56
C LEU A 162 -5.84 14.02 1.58
N GLU A 163 -5.05 15.07 1.40
CA GLU A 163 -5.05 16.23 2.30
C GLU A 163 -6.43 16.92 2.31
N THR A 164 -7.06 17.04 1.13
CA THR A 164 -8.44 17.59 1.02
C THR A 164 -9.45 16.73 1.78
N LEU A 165 -9.38 15.40 1.61
CA LEU A 165 -10.28 14.48 2.30
C LEU A 165 -10.02 14.44 3.81
N GLY A 166 -8.75 14.42 4.21
CA GLY A 166 -8.38 14.38 5.62
C GLY A 166 -8.79 15.64 6.37
N GLN A 167 -8.57 16.81 5.77
CA GLN A 167 -9.07 18.07 6.32
C GLN A 167 -10.59 18.04 6.48
N TYR A 168 -11.31 17.61 5.44
CA TYR A 168 -12.78 17.49 5.47
C TYR A 168 -13.24 16.53 6.57
N CYS A 169 -12.61 15.35 6.71
CA CYS A 169 -12.94 14.39 7.76
C CYS A 169 -12.68 14.96 9.16
N ARG A 170 -11.55 15.64 9.34
CA ARG A 170 -11.18 16.27 10.61
C ARG A 170 -12.18 17.34 11.04
N GLU A 171 -12.55 18.25 10.11
CA GLU A 171 -13.54 19.29 10.35
C GLU A 171 -14.94 18.74 10.65
N SER A 172 -15.26 17.58 10.06
CA SER A 172 -16.54 16.88 10.25
C SER A 172 -16.56 15.94 11.47
N GLY A 173 -15.44 15.75 12.17
CA GLY A 173 -15.33 14.81 13.30
C GLY A 173 -15.42 13.34 12.88
N ILE A 174 -15.00 13.00 11.66
CA ILE A 174 -15.07 11.67 11.05
C ILE A 174 -13.67 11.07 11.00
N LEU A 175 -13.54 9.77 11.26
CA LEU A 175 -12.27 9.05 11.15
C LEU A 175 -11.85 8.86 9.70
N PHE A 176 -10.55 9.01 9.43
CA PHE A 176 -9.98 8.87 8.10
C PHE A 176 -8.99 7.70 8.02
N CYS A 177 -9.34 6.69 7.24
CA CYS A 177 -8.57 5.47 7.01
C CYS A 177 -8.05 5.44 5.57
N VAL A 178 -6.74 5.24 5.40
CA VAL A 178 -6.11 5.27 4.08
C VAL A 178 -5.40 3.95 3.78
N ASP A 179 -5.87 3.24 2.76
CA ASP A 179 -5.09 2.16 2.14
C ASP A 179 -4.01 2.77 1.24
N ALA A 180 -2.78 2.78 1.74
CA ALA A 180 -1.63 3.40 1.08
C ALA A 180 -0.75 2.40 0.31
N ILE A 181 -1.23 1.16 0.10
CA ILE A 181 -0.47 0.08 -0.55
C ILE A 181 0.00 0.42 -1.97
N GLN A 182 -0.66 1.36 -2.66
CA GLN A 182 -0.27 1.80 -4.00
C GLN A 182 0.54 3.11 -4.00
N SER A 183 0.87 3.65 -2.82
CA SER A 183 1.61 4.91 -2.67
C SER A 183 2.93 4.77 -1.93
N LEU A 184 2.96 4.02 -0.82
CA LEU A 184 4.16 3.92 0.01
C LEU A 184 5.31 3.23 -0.72
N GLY A 185 6.43 3.94 -0.86
CA GLY A 185 7.59 3.53 -1.66
C GLY A 185 7.59 4.05 -3.10
N ALA A 186 6.46 4.62 -3.58
CA ALA A 186 6.32 5.24 -4.89
C ALA A 186 6.23 6.77 -4.83
N HIS A 187 5.58 7.30 -3.81
CA HIS A 187 5.28 8.72 -3.64
C HIS A 187 5.52 9.17 -2.21
N SER A 188 5.78 10.47 -2.06
CA SER A 188 5.81 11.14 -0.77
C SER A 188 4.46 10.98 -0.07
N PHE A 189 4.51 10.67 1.23
CA PHE A 189 3.33 10.41 2.05
C PHE A 189 3.54 10.98 3.45
N ASP A 190 2.71 11.93 3.84
CA ASP A 190 2.80 12.62 5.12
C ASP A 190 1.49 12.46 5.90
N VAL A 191 1.49 11.57 6.90
CA VAL A 191 0.28 11.27 7.69
C VAL A 191 -0.22 12.49 8.46
N GLN A 192 0.68 13.43 8.82
CA GLN A 192 0.32 14.63 9.55
C GLN A 192 -0.37 15.65 8.62
N ALA A 193 0.18 15.89 7.43
CA ALA A 193 -0.42 16.75 6.41
C ALA A 193 -1.76 16.19 5.91
N ILE A 194 -1.83 14.87 5.69
CA ILE A 194 -3.04 14.15 5.31
C ILE A 194 -4.07 14.11 6.44
N GLN A 195 -3.64 14.28 7.71
CA GLN A 195 -4.47 14.13 8.91
C GLN A 195 -5.14 12.74 8.98
N ALA A 196 -4.41 11.71 8.55
CA ALA A 196 -4.92 10.34 8.59
C ALA A 196 -4.97 9.80 10.03
N ASP A 197 -5.99 9.04 10.35
CA ASP A 197 -6.15 8.35 11.62
C ASP A 197 -5.55 6.95 11.58
N PHE A 198 -5.70 6.29 10.42
CA PHE A 198 -5.19 4.94 10.15
C PHE A 198 -4.59 4.88 8.74
N VAL A 199 -3.42 4.26 8.63
CA VAL A 199 -2.76 4.02 7.34
C VAL A 199 -2.22 2.60 7.29
N MET A 200 -2.38 1.90 6.19
CA MET A 200 -1.86 0.55 6.00
C MET A 200 -1.27 0.36 4.60
N ALA A 201 -0.22 -0.46 4.54
CA ALA A 201 0.38 -0.89 3.28
C ALA A 201 1.19 -2.18 3.44
N ASP A 202 0.95 -3.16 2.58
CA ASP A 202 1.81 -4.34 2.42
C ASP A 202 3.16 -3.98 1.81
N ALA A 203 4.18 -4.75 2.17
CA ALA A 203 5.54 -4.56 1.69
C ALA A 203 5.78 -4.99 0.23
N HIS A 204 4.99 -5.93 -0.29
CA HIS A 204 5.30 -6.66 -1.52
C HIS A 204 5.11 -5.89 -2.83
N LYS A 205 4.68 -4.61 -2.76
CA LYS A 205 4.50 -3.76 -3.94
C LYS A 205 5.61 -2.70 -4.01
N TRP A 206 5.27 -1.46 -3.84
CA TRP A 206 6.19 -0.34 -4.02
C TRP A 206 7.26 -0.21 -2.92
N LEU A 207 7.06 -0.88 -1.77
CA LEU A 207 8.09 -1.00 -0.72
C LEU A 207 9.17 -2.05 -1.05
N LEU A 208 9.03 -2.81 -2.16
CA LEU A 208 10.01 -3.78 -2.67
C LEU A 208 10.34 -4.93 -1.68
N GLY A 209 9.45 -5.17 -0.72
CA GLY A 209 9.59 -6.18 0.32
C GLY A 209 8.84 -7.48 0.03
N PRO A 210 8.83 -8.43 0.96
CA PRO A 210 8.07 -9.68 0.83
C PRO A 210 6.59 -9.51 1.16
N GLU A 211 5.77 -10.48 0.73
CA GLU A 211 4.45 -10.70 1.28
C GLU A 211 4.55 -11.15 2.75
N GLY A 212 3.49 -10.96 3.52
CA GLY A 212 3.42 -11.40 4.92
C GLY A 212 4.02 -10.44 5.94
N ILE A 213 4.30 -9.20 5.53
CA ILE A 213 4.63 -8.07 6.41
C ILE A 213 4.04 -6.78 5.85
N ALA A 214 3.46 -5.97 6.72
CA ALA A 214 2.79 -4.72 6.39
C ALA A 214 2.99 -3.67 7.48
N LEU A 215 3.04 -2.41 7.08
CA LEU A 215 2.87 -1.26 7.95
C LEU A 215 1.40 -1.15 8.36
N PHE A 216 1.17 -0.91 9.65
CA PHE A 216 -0.07 -0.33 10.18
C PHE A 216 0.28 0.88 11.04
N PHE A 217 -0.16 2.06 10.62
CA PHE A 217 -0.13 3.29 11.41
C PHE A 217 -1.49 3.48 12.07
N CYS A 218 -1.46 3.76 13.37
CA CYS A 218 -2.62 4.14 14.15
C CYS A 218 -2.25 5.35 15.00
N ARG A 219 -2.93 6.48 14.79
CA ARG A 219 -2.71 7.71 15.56
C ARG A 219 -2.80 7.44 17.06
N ALA A 220 -1.86 7.95 17.84
CA ALA A 220 -1.62 7.58 19.23
C ALA A 220 -2.87 7.66 20.13
N ASP A 221 -3.66 8.74 20.01
CA ASP A 221 -4.88 8.97 20.80
C ASP A 221 -6.06 8.04 20.46
N LEU A 222 -5.95 7.26 19.37
CA LEU A 222 -6.97 6.30 18.95
C LEU A 222 -6.66 4.86 19.32
N GLN A 223 -5.41 4.56 19.68
CA GLN A 223 -4.98 3.18 19.91
C GLN A 223 -5.77 2.48 21.03
N GLU A 224 -6.06 3.19 22.12
CA GLU A 224 -6.84 2.64 23.24
C GLU A 224 -8.34 2.54 22.94
N ASN A 225 -8.82 3.26 21.94
CA ASN A 225 -10.22 3.24 21.52
C ASN A 225 -10.58 2.04 20.65
N LEU A 226 -9.55 1.35 20.08
CA LEU A 226 -9.76 0.14 19.31
C LEU A 226 -9.84 -1.09 20.24
N GLN A 227 -10.94 -1.82 20.14
CA GLN A 227 -11.10 -3.12 20.81
C GLN A 227 -10.14 -4.14 20.18
N LEU A 228 -9.49 -4.93 21.03
CA LEU A 228 -8.58 -5.97 20.57
C LEU A 228 -9.36 -7.26 20.29
N HIS A 229 -9.08 -7.92 19.19
CA HIS A 229 -9.71 -9.17 18.78
C HIS A 229 -8.71 -10.33 18.65
N GLN A 230 -7.42 -10.03 18.71
CA GLN A 230 -6.34 -11.00 18.70
C GLN A 230 -5.53 -10.81 19.98
N TYR A 231 -5.24 -11.89 20.69
CA TYR A 231 -4.55 -11.87 21.96
C TYR A 231 -3.36 -12.83 21.96
N GLY A 232 -2.26 -12.43 22.62
CA GLY A 232 -1.08 -13.25 22.74
C GLY A 232 0.04 -12.57 23.52
N TRP A 233 1.18 -13.21 23.58
CA TRP A 233 2.28 -12.83 24.46
C TRP A 233 3.00 -11.52 24.06
N HIS A 234 2.98 -11.15 22.78
CA HIS A 234 3.77 -10.03 22.27
C HIS A 234 3.07 -8.67 22.43
N MET A 235 1.74 -8.68 22.50
CA MET A 235 0.91 -7.47 22.56
C MET A 235 0.83 -6.82 23.95
N VAL A 236 1.45 -7.43 24.97
CA VAL A 236 1.36 -6.97 26.37
C VAL A 236 2.46 -5.94 26.67
N GLU A 237 2.21 -5.07 27.65
CA GLU A 237 3.14 -3.99 28.05
C GLU A 237 4.51 -4.56 28.45
N GLU A 238 4.52 -5.57 29.31
CA GLU A 238 5.72 -6.22 29.79
C GLU A 238 5.96 -7.56 29.08
N TYR A 239 6.06 -7.54 27.72
CA TYR A 239 6.39 -8.74 26.96
C TYR A 239 7.77 -9.27 27.37
N GLY A 240 7.94 -10.61 27.40
CA GLY A 240 9.16 -11.26 27.89
C GLY A 240 9.08 -11.67 29.37
N ASN A 241 8.15 -11.14 30.15
CA ASN A 241 7.89 -11.63 31.51
C ASN A 241 6.80 -12.72 31.47
N TYR A 242 7.16 -13.93 31.08
CA TYR A 242 6.23 -15.05 30.84
C TYR A 242 5.58 -15.61 32.11
N GLU A 243 6.10 -15.31 33.29
CA GLU A 243 5.56 -15.75 34.55
C GLU A 243 4.43 -14.83 35.06
N ARG A 244 4.35 -13.63 34.52
CA ARG A 244 3.33 -12.65 34.91
C ARG A 244 1.95 -13.06 34.44
N ARG A 245 0.98 -13.07 35.37
CA ARG A 245 -0.42 -13.43 35.08
C ARG A 245 -1.36 -12.24 34.96
N ASP A 246 -1.03 -11.12 35.58
CA ASP A 246 -1.73 -9.83 35.52
C ASP A 246 -1.11 -8.99 34.37
N TRP A 247 -1.59 -9.16 33.16
CA TRP A 247 -1.11 -8.47 31.98
C TRP A 247 -2.02 -7.30 31.59
N THR A 248 -1.45 -6.31 30.94
CA THR A 248 -2.18 -5.23 30.27
C THR A 248 -1.70 -5.12 28.81
N PRO A 249 -2.56 -4.69 27.88
CA PRO A 249 -2.11 -4.41 26.52
C PRO A 249 -1.00 -3.35 26.51
N ALA A 250 -0.11 -3.42 25.54
CA ALA A 250 0.87 -2.36 25.28
C ALA A 250 0.16 -1.02 25.10
N ARG A 251 0.80 0.07 25.53
CA ARG A 251 0.26 1.42 25.41
C ARG A 251 0.47 2.03 24.01
N ASP A 252 1.26 1.38 23.19
CA ASP A 252 1.59 1.76 21.82
C ASP A 252 0.95 0.81 20.79
N ALA A 253 1.20 1.04 19.49
CA ALA A 253 0.62 0.25 18.41
C ALA A 253 1.04 -1.23 18.42
N ARG A 254 2.07 -1.62 19.18
CA ARG A 254 2.44 -3.03 19.39
C ARG A 254 1.29 -3.85 20.03
N ARG A 255 0.32 -3.19 20.66
CA ARG A 255 -0.92 -3.83 21.16
C ARG A 255 -1.70 -4.59 20.08
N PHE A 256 -1.47 -4.27 18.80
CA PHE A 256 -2.09 -4.95 17.67
C PHE A 256 -1.28 -6.14 17.14
N GLU A 257 -0.10 -6.40 17.70
CA GLU A 257 0.82 -7.47 17.31
C GLU A 257 0.74 -8.64 18.31
N CYS A 258 -0.22 -9.54 18.10
CA CYS A 258 -0.59 -10.53 19.11
C CYS A 258 0.50 -11.58 19.40
N GLY A 259 1.35 -11.93 18.45
CA GLY A 259 2.26 -13.07 18.58
C GLY A 259 3.64 -12.85 18.00
N SER A 260 4.40 -13.94 17.86
CA SER A 260 5.77 -13.91 17.37
C SER A 260 5.86 -13.17 16.02
N PRO A 261 6.75 -12.18 15.88
CA PRO A 261 6.87 -11.39 14.69
C PRO A 261 7.49 -12.18 13.52
N ASN A 262 7.20 -11.76 12.29
CA ASN A 262 7.80 -12.31 11.07
C ASN A 262 9.24 -11.78 10.91
N MET A 263 10.20 -12.35 11.65
CA MET A 263 11.61 -11.89 11.62
C MET A 263 12.23 -11.94 10.23
N THR A 264 11.91 -12.95 9.41
CA THR A 264 12.40 -13.01 8.02
C THR A 264 11.87 -11.83 7.19
N GLY A 265 10.57 -11.51 7.31
CA GLY A 265 9.96 -10.38 6.63
C GLY A 265 10.50 -9.04 7.14
N ILE A 266 10.77 -8.92 8.44
CA ILE A 266 11.37 -7.73 9.07
C ILE A 266 12.75 -7.45 8.50
N HIS A 267 13.65 -8.45 8.45
CA HIS A 267 14.98 -8.29 7.86
C HIS A 267 14.92 -7.94 6.37
N ALA A 268 13.99 -8.56 5.63
CA ALA A 268 13.77 -8.28 4.22
C ALA A 268 13.29 -6.85 3.98
N LEU A 269 12.23 -6.43 4.67
CA LEU A 269 11.66 -5.09 4.50
C LEU A 269 12.62 -4.00 4.97
N HIS A 270 13.34 -4.22 6.07
CA HIS A 270 14.40 -3.30 6.54
C HIS A 270 15.45 -3.05 5.45
N ALA A 271 15.89 -4.11 4.77
CA ALA A 271 16.83 -3.98 3.66
C ALA A 271 16.23 -3.26 2.46
N SER A 272 14.97 -3.55 2.10
CA SER A 272 14.27 -2.86 1.02
C SER A 272 14.13 -1.36 1.29
N LEU A 273 13.70 -0.99 2.49
CA LEU A 273 13.54 0.42 2.89
C LEU A 273 14.88 1.16 2.95
N SER A 274 15.98 0.47 3.26
CA SER A 274 17.31 1.09 3.20
C SER A 274 17.63 1.61 1.79
N LEU A 275 17.20 0.90 0.74
CA LEU A 275 17.33 1.36 -0.64
C LEU A 275 16.40 2.56 -0.93
N ILE A 276 15.16 2.50 -0.50
CA ILE A 276 14.19 3.59 -0.72
C ILE A 276 14.69 4.88 -0.04
N HIS A 277 15.19 4.80 1.18
CA HIS A 277 15.76 5.96 1.89
C HIS A 277 17.06 6.47 1.24
N GLU A 278 17.90 5.58 0.71
CA GLU A 278 19.12 5.94 -0.01
C GLU A 278 18.85 6.67 -1.32
N VAL A 279 17.83 6.22 -2.08
CA VAL A 279 17.40 6.88 -3.34
C VAL A 279 16.70 8.20 -3.04
N GLY A 280 15.94 8.26 -1.95
CA GLY A 280 15.07 9.37 -1.58
C GLY A 280 13.71 9.31 -2.27
N ILE A 281 12.63 9.49 -1.48
CA ILE A 281 11.27 9.30 -1.98
C ILE A 281 10.89 10.33 -3.05
N GLU A 282 11.35 11.57 -2.94
CA GLU A 282 11.12 12.62 -3.93
C GLU A 282 11.80 12.30 -5.27
N SER A 283 13.00 11.68 -5.22
CA SER A 283 13.70 11.21 -6.41
C SER A 283 12.96 10.04 -7.06
N ILE A 284 12.43 9.11 -6.26
CA ILE A 284 11.61 7.99 -6.73
C ILE A 284 10.35 8.52 -7.42
N GLU A 285 9.62 9.42 -6.78
CA GLU A 285 8.40 10.05 -7.32
C GLU A 285 8.66 10.75 -8.64
N THR A 286 9.73 11.56 -8.72
CA THR A 286 10.14 12.24 -9.94
C THR A 286 10.44 11.26 -11.09
N GLN A 287 11.19 10.20 -10.80
CA GLN A 287 11.52 9.18 -11.80
C GLN A 287 10.30 8.39 -12.27
N LEU A 288 9.35 8.13 -11.35
CA LEU A 288 8.08 7.49 -11.69
C LEU A 288 7.20 8.38 -12.56
N ALA A 289 7.10 9.67 -12.24
CA ALA A 289 6.33 10.63 -13.04
C ALA A 289 6.81 10.64 -14.48
N VAL A 290 8.14 10.75 -14.74
CA VAL A 290 8.71 10.70 -16.08
C VAL A 290 8.29 9.45 -16.86
N LYS A 291 8.28 8.28 -16.19
CA LYS A 291 7.91 7.01 -16.82
C LYS A 291 6.40 6.91 -17.07
N THR A 292 5.62 7.39 -16.13
CA THR A 292 4.16 7.41 -16.24
C THR A 292 3.71 8.35 -17.36
N ASP A 293 4.28 9.55 -17.42
CA ASP A 293 3.99 10.54 -18.45
C ASP A 293 4.40 10.01 -19.85
N TYR A 294 5.54 9.33 -19.95
CA TYR A 294 5.96 8.69 -21.20
C TYR A 294 4.95 7.66 -21.72
N LEU A 295 4.40 6.82 -20.81
CA LEU A 295 3.36 5.85 -21.15
C LEU A 295 2.03 6.53 -21.53
N ILE A 296 1.58 7.51 -20.74
CA ILE A 296 0.35 8.26 -20.98
C ILE A 296 0.43 9.00 -22.32
N ASP A 297 1.52 9.68 -22.59
CA ASP A 297 1.76 10.40 -23.84
C ASP A 297 1.67 9.49 -25.08
N PHE A 298 2.27 8.31 -25.01
CA PHE A 298 2.20 7.34 -26.08
C PHE A 298 0.77 6.90 -26.39
N LEU A 299 0.00 6.58 -25.33
CA LEU A 299 -1.38 6.12 -25.45
C LEU A 299 -2.31 7.25 -25.89
N HIS A 300 -2.15 8.45 -25.33
CA HIS A 300 -2.97 9.62 -25.64
C HIS A 300 -2.83 10.09 -27.09
N LYS A 301 -1.65 9.90 -27.70
CA LYS A 301 -1.42 10.20 -29.12
C LYS A 301 -2.03 9.19 -30.09
N ARG A 302 -2.68 8.12 -29.58
CA ARG A 302 -3.28 7.03 -30.37
C ARG A 302 -4.70 6.72 -29.91
N PRO A 303 -5.61 7.71 -29.90
CA PRO A 303 -6.98 7.55 -29.37
C PRO A 303 -7.83 6.63 -30.25
N ASP A 304 -7.40 6.34 -31.47
CA ASP A 304 -7.98 5.35 -32.37
C ASP A 304 -7.65 3.89 -31.98
N LEU A 305 -6.54 3.68 -31.27
CA LEU A 305 -6.09 2.35 -30.82
C LEU A 305 -6.32 2.10 -29.34
N PHE A 306 -6.31 3.15 -28.51
CA PHE A 306 -6.35 3.01 -27.06
C PHE A 306 -7.27 4.02 -26.41
N GLU A 307 -8.10 3.54 -25.48
CA GLU A 307 -8.79 4.35 -24.49
C GLU A 307 -7.94 4.40 -23.21
N LEU A 308 -7.50 5.58 -22.80
CA LEU A 308 -6.78 5.76 -21.56
C LEU A 308 -7.77 5.73 -20.38
N ILE A 309 -7.58 4.79 -19.44
CA ILE A 309 -8.40 4.65 -18.24
C ILE A 309 -7.82 5.51 -17.10
N THR A 310 -6.50 5.57 -16.99
CA THR A 310 -5.83 6.43 -16.01
C THR A 310 -6.07 7.90 -16.32
N PRO A 311 -6.47 8.73 -15.35
CA PRO A 311 -6.61 10.16 -15.56
C PRO A 311 -5.31 10.79 -16.04
N PRO A 312 -5.32 11.58 -17.13
CA PRO A 312 -4.07 12.14 -17.70
C PRO A 312 -3.52 13.35 -16.94
N ALA A 313 -4.30 13.96 -16.05
CA ALA A 313 -3.84 15.12 -15.27
C ALA A 313 -2.69 14.71 -14.32
N PRO A 314 -1.56 15.45 -14.30
CA PRO A 314 -0.35 15.06 -13.55
C PRO A 314 -0.57 14.90 -12.04
N ASP A 315 -1.52 15.64 -11.46
CA ASP A 315 -1.88 15.55 -10.04
C ASP A 315 -2.88 14.42 -9.73
N ARG A 316 -3.32 13.67 -10.75
CA ARG A 316 -4.34 12.63 -10.66
C ARG A 316 -3.89 11.22 -10.99
N HIS A 317 -2.61 11.02 -11.25
CA HIS A 317 -2.05 9.68 -11.47
C HIS A 317 -0.74 9.46 -10.71
N ALA A 318 -0.35 8.20 -10.59
CA ALA A 318 0.81 7.80 -9.81
C ALA A 318 1.27 6.40 -10.23
N GLY A 319 2.42 6.24 -10.84
CA GLY A 319 3.08 4.96 -11.11
C GLY A 319 2.27 3.87 -11.85
N ILE A 320 0.96 3.98 -11.91
CA ILE A 320 0.04 3.04 -12.55
C ILE A 320 -0.54 3.69 -13.81
N VAL A 321 -0.46 3.00 -14.95
CA VAL A 321 -1.10 3.39 -16.20
C VAL A 321 -1.98 2.26 -16.70
N SER A 322 -3.29 2.50 -16.75
CA SER A 322 -4.29 1.55 -17.23
C SER A 322 -4.93 2.07 -18.52
N PHE A 323 -5.11 1.19 -19.48
CA PHE A 323 -5.68 1.52 -20.78
C PHE A 323 -6.43 0.33 -21.36
N ARG A 324 -7.38 0.61 -22.26
CA ARG A 324 -8.14 -0.40 -23.00
C ARG A 324 -7.77 -0.33 -24.49
N PRO A 325 -7.29 -1.45 -25.11
CA PRO A 325 -7.19 -1.55 -26.56
C PRO A 325 -8.58 -1.45 -27.18
N LEU A 326 -8.70 -0.79 -28.34
CA LEU A 326 -9.98 -0.60 -29.05
C LEU A 326 -10.11 -1.52 -30.28
N ASP A 327 -9.00 -1.93 -30.87
CA ASP A 327 -8.91 -2.80 -32.04
C ASP A 327 -8.94 -4.30 -31.69
N ARG A 328 -8.54 -4.65 -30.48
CA ARG A 328 -8.41 -6.01 -29.96
C ARG A 328 -8.95 -6.11 -28.55
N THR A 329 -9.28 -7.32 -28.10
CA THR A 329 -9.66 -7.51 -26.69
C THR A 329 -8.46 -7.34 -25.75
N ALA A 330 -8.67 -6.76 -24.57
CA ALA A 330 -7.61 -6.62 -23.57
C ALA A 330 -6.97 -7.97 -23.18
N VAL A 331 -7.74 -9.05 -23.18
CA VAL A 331 -7.25 -10.42 -22.92
C VAL A 331 -6.24 -10.84 -24.00
N LYS A 332 -6.57 -10.60 -25.28
CA LYS A 332 -5.68 -10.95 -26.40
C LYS A 332 -4.36 -10.16 -26.33
N VAL A 333 -4.43 -8.84 -26.11
CA VAL A 333 -3.24 -8.00 -25.96
C VAL A 333 -2.41 -8.44 -24.74
N PHE A 334 -3.04 -8.78 -23.63
CA PHE A 334 -2.34 -9.30 -22.45
C PHE A 334 -1.58 -10.59 -22.74
N GLU A 335 -2.19 -11.54 -23.48
CA GLU A 335 -1.54 -12.78 -23.89
C GLU A 335 -0.37 -12.55 -24.84
N ASP A 336 -0.51 -11.60 -25.77
CA ASP A 336 0.55 -11.23 -26.71
C ASP A 336 1.74 -10.59 -25.97
N LEU A 337 1.48 -9.65 -25.05
CA LEU A 337 2.49 -9.06 -24.18
C LEU A 337 3.24 -10.13 -23.37
N ARG A 338 2.51 -11.07 -22.77
CA ARG A 338 3.12 -12.17 -21.99
C ARG A 338 4.00 -13.08 -22.83
N ARG A 339 3.62 -13.38 -24.09
CA ARG A 339 4.47 -14.17 -25.00
C ARG A 339 5.77 -13.45 -25.36
N GLN A 340 5.78 -12.13 -25.27
CA GLN A 340 6.97 -11.30 -25.47
C GLN A 340 7.67 -10.92 -24.16
N GLU A 341 7.37 -11.67 -23.07
CA GLU A 341 7.95 -11.51 -21.74
C GLU A 341 7.73 -10.13 -21.13
N VAL A 342 6.65 -9.43 -21.52
CA VAL A 342 6.19 -8.21 -20.88
C VAL A 342 5.22 -8.59 -19.74
N LEU A 343 5.66 -8.45 -18.50
CA LEU A 343 4.85 -8.73 -17.31
C LEU A 343 4.02 -7.51 -16.94
N CYS A 344 2.72 -7.64 -17.07
CA CYS A 344 1.73 -6.62 -16.73
C CYS A 344 0.49 -7.28 -16.10
N ALA A 345 -0.60 -6.54 -15.91
CA ALA A 345 -1.84 -7.10 -15.36
C ALA A 345 -3.07 -6.72 -16.18
N LEU A 346 -4.09 -7.59 -16.15
CA LEU A 346 -5.47 -7.25 -16.55
C LEU A 346 -6.19 -6.68 -15.33
N ARG A 347 -6.46 -5.37 -15.30
CA ARG A 347 -7.14 -4.68 -14.19
C ARG A 347 -7.93 -3.48 -14.73
N GLY A 348 -8.94 -3.05 -13.98
CA GLY A 348 -9.72 -1.86 -14.34
C GLY A 348 -10.46 -1.98 -15.69
N GLY A 349 -10.67 -3.18 -16.20
CA GLY A 349 -11.29 -3.41 -17.51
C GLY A 349 -10.33 -3.27 -18.70
N GLY A 350 -9.01 -3.21 -18.46
CA GLY A 350 -7.98 -3.05 -19.47
C GLY A 350 -6.63 -3.65 -19.06
N ILE A 351 -5.59 -3.23 -19.74
CA ILE A 351 -4.19 -3.53 -19.42
C ILE A 351 -3.69 -2.50 -18.42
N ARG A 352 -2.98 -2.95 -17.40
CA ARG A 352 -2.34 -2.09 -16.40
C ARG A 352 -0.82 -2.27 -16.45
N PHE A 353 -0.11 -1.20 -16.75
CA PHE A 353 1.33 -1.08 -16.59
C PHE A 353 1.66 -0.36 -15.28
N SER A 354 2.66 -0.86 -14.59
CA SER A 354 3.17 -0.24 -13.35
C SER A 354 4.69 -0.40 -13.29
N PRO A 355 5.45 0.51 -13.92
CA PRO A 355 6.91 0.59 -13.79
C PRO A 355 7.31 1.02 -12.37
N HIS A 356 8.59 0.84 -11.99
CA HIS A 356 9.16 1.44 -10.80
C HIS A 356 10.30 2.43 -11.16
N PHE A 357 10.85 3.14 -10.16
CA PHE A 357 11.90 4.14 -10.41
C PHE A 357 13.09 3.56 -11.19
N TYR A 358 13.47 2.34 -10.95
CA TYR A 358 14.59 1.65 -11.59
C TYR A 358 14.26 1.06 -12.96
N THR A 359 12.98 0.98 -13.36
CA THR A 359 12.59 0.43 -14.68
C THR A 359 13.23 1.23 -15.79
N PRO A 360 14.05 0.61 -16.68
CA PRO A 360 14.71 1.35 -17.77
C PRO A 360 13.71 1.87 -18.80
N VAL A 361 13.93 3.08 -19.32
CA VAL A 361 13.03 3.70 -20.32
C VAL A 361 12.95 2.86 -21.60
N HIS A 362 14.06 2.23 -22.01
CA HIS A 362 14.05 1.37 -23.20
C HIS A 362 13.12 0.15 -23.03
N SER A 363 12.95 -0.36 -21.79
CA SER A 363 11.99 -1.44 -21.51
C SER A 363 10.55 -0.99 -21.71
N LEU A 364 10.23 0.28 -21.38
CA LEU A 364 8.93 0.87 -21.70
C LEU A 364 8.71 0.92 -23.22
N GLY A 365 9.74 1.35 -23.95
CA GLY A 365 9.70 1.37 -25.42
C GLY A 365 9.44 -0.01 -26.03
N ARG A 366 10.10 -1.07 -25.51
CA ARG A 366 9.83 -2.47 -25.92
C ARG A 366 8.37 -2.86 -25.67
N ALA A 367 7.84 -2.58 -24.48
CA ALA A 367 6.45 -2.90 -24.15
C ALA A 367 5.45 -2.18 -25.06
N LEU A 368 5.73 -0.90 -25.39
CA LEU A 368 4.86 -0.10 -26.25
C LEU A 368 4.92 -0.53 -27.72
N ALA A 369 6.09 -0.99 -28.22
CA ALA A 369 6.20 -1.56 -29.56
C ALA A 369 5.30 -2.80 -29.72
N CYS A 370 5.27 -3.69 -28.70
CA CYS A 370 4.38 -4.86 -28.71
C CYS A 370 2.88 -4.53 -28.75
N LEU A 371 2.49 -3.28 -28.48
CA LEU A 371 1.09 -2.86 -28.58
C LEU A 371 0.68 -2.47 -30.00
N THR A 372 1.62 -2.13 -30.85
CA THR A 372 1.39 -1.60 -32.22
C THR A 372 1.77 -2.59 -33.32
N ASP A 373 2.46 -3.69 -32.97
CA ASP A 373 2.73 -4.83 -33.87
C ASP A 373 1.52 -5.79 -33.91
#